data_462a60249b5a60c0ff7286440f976e31
#
_entry.id   462a60249b5a60c0ff7286440f976e31
#
_cell.length_a   1.000
_cell.length_b   1.000
_cell.length_c   1.000
_cell.angle_alpha   90.00
_cell.angle_beta   90.00
_cell.angle_gamma   90.00
#
_symmetry.space_group_name_H-M   'P 1'
#
loop_
_entity.id
_entity.type
_entity.pdbx_description
1 polymer ?
#
loop_
_entity_poly.entity_id
_entity_poly.type
_entity_poly.pdbx_seq_one_letter_code
_entity_poly.pdbx_strand_id
1 'polypeptide(L)'
;MALILKTYQQQAKDALADYFNLAQSVGSASAFTKLTGLPYHTKLDDVPNVCLRVPTGGGKTLIAAHSIAVAANNYANTNAPVVLWIVPSDMIRNQTLNTLSDVRHPYRQAIAATYGDRVKVCDLGSLQTINRHDVGKSCIVVVTTIQAFRISKTEKRNVYAFYEELSPHFSSLTPQQEAGLEIVTAETLLEQPYLTQADIGRVKHSLANWLSMCNPILIVDEAHNTKGKLSFETYKRLNPTCLIELTATPQESNVLYSVSAAELKTAEMIKLPVVLTEHPDGWQACLRDALLQRQQLELDAQKDSNYIRPILLVQAQDKNGEATVEVVREHLISSNIPAETIAVATGDIKELKDINLFSPSCAIRIVITVDALKEGWDCAFAYVLASLQDMRSAKDVEQLLGRVLRMPYAKTRPITSLNKAYAHVVAESVAFAASMLKDKMVENMGFNKWEADLAIQPDLGLSGGVATPSQKITPEVSLNLQHMPDTQLFAKEVSDAIRILPTTQGAMLIISKGTDSDTFTQIELAIVKSAPENMLKKHKKRLMMPVQLGRHLAHLKLGMQHLHQLHNFV
;
A
#
# COMPACT_ATOMS: atom_id res chain seq x y z
N MET A 1 -2.08 -20.15 -14.40
CA MET A 1 -2.98 -20.36 -13.24
C MET A 1 -3.36 -19.00 -12.70
N ALA A 2 -4.66 -18.69 -12.55
CA ALA A 2 -5.10 -17.44 -11.95
C ALA A 2 -4.59 -17.37 -10.49
N LEU A 3 -4.14 -16.20 -10.07
CA LEU A 3 -3.61 -15.98 -8.73
C LEU A 3 -4.77 -16.00 -7.73
N ILE A 4 -4.67 -16.84 -6.71
CA ILE A 4 -5.70 -16.92 -5.66
C ILE A 4 -5.56 -15.70 -4.76
N LEU A 5 -6.65 -14.97 -4.56
CA LEU A 5 -6.67 -13.82 -3.65
C LEU A 5 -6.44 -14.26 -2.21
N LYS A 6 -5.66 -13.50 -1.48
CA LYS A 6 -5.55 -13.61 -0.02
C LYS A 6 -6.87 -13.19 0.64
N THR A 7 -7.13 -13.68 1.84
CA THR A 7 -8.41 -13.42 2.55
C THR A 7 -8.78 -11.94 2.60
N TYR A 8 -7.84 -11.07 2.97
CA TYR A 8 -8.10 -9.63 3.04
C TYR A 8 -8.36 -8.99 1.66
N GLN A 9 -7.75 -9.52 0.58
CA GLN A 9 -7.98 -9.05 -0.79
C GLN A 9 -9.40 -9.42 -1.25
N GLN A 10 -9.86 -10.62 -0.90
CA GLN A 10 -11.23 -11.04 -1.16
C GLN A 10 -12.21 -10.19 -0.34
N GLN A 11 -11.93 -9.96 0.94
CA GLN A 11 -12.76 -9.10 1.81
C GLN A 11 -12.84 -7.65 1.29
N ALA A 12 -11.73 -7.08 0.80
CA ALA A 12 -11.73 -5.74 0.19
C ALA A 12 -12.63 -5.70 -1.06
N LYS A 13 -12.57 -6.74 -1.89
CA LYS A 13 -13.41 -6.88 -3.07
C LYS A 13 -14.89 -7.02 -2.70
N ASP A 14 -15.20 -7.82 -1.69
CA ASP A 14 -16.57 -8.04 -1.21
C ASP A 14 -17.16 -6.77 -0.61
N ALA A 15 -16.39 -6.05 0.23
CA ALA A 15 -16.80 -4.76 0.77
C ALA A 15 -17.11 -3.74 -0.33
N LEU A 16 -16.31 -3.73 -1.40
CA LEU A 16 -16.54 -2.86 -2.55
C LEU A 16 -17.83 -3.23 -3.30
N ALA A 17 -18.10 -4.54 -3.46
CA ALA A 17 -19.33 -5.02 -4.08
C ALA A 17 -20.57 -4.65 -3.25
N ASP A 18 -20.52 -4.87 -1.93
CA ASP A 18 -21.60 -4.50 -1.00
C ASP A 18 -21.89 -3.00 -1.04
N TYR A 19 -20.83 -2.18 -1.06
CA TYR A 19 -20.97 -0.73 -1.17
C TYR A 19 -21.66 -0.31 -2.46
N PHE A 20 -21.21 -0.81 -3.59
CA PHE A 20 -21.77 -0.42 -4.89
C PHE A 20 -23.22 -0.90 -5.06
N ASN A 21 -23.54 -2.12 -4.66
CA ASN A 21 -24.92 -2.62 -4.67
C ASN A 21 -25.84 -1.77 -3.79
N LEU A 22 -25.37 -1.40 -2.60
CA LEU A 22 -26.17 -0.57 -1.70
C LEU A 22 -26.29 0.86 -2.21
N ALA A 23 -25.21 1.42 -2.80
CA ALA A 23 -25.19 2.79 -3.33
C ALA A 23 -26.19 2.98 -4.48
N GLN A 24 -26.45 1.96 -5.31
CA GLN A 24 -27.49 2.01 -6.32
C GLN A 24 -28.89 2.23 -5.74
N SER A 25 -29.16 1.69 -4.56
CA SER A 25 -30.50 1.72 -3.97
C SER A 25 -30.75 2.91 -3.02
N VAL A 26 -29.71 3.34 -2.28
CA VAL A 26 -29.86 4.37 -1.21
C VAL A 26 -28.97 5.60 -1.42
N GLY A 27 -28.20 5.64 -2.49
CA GLY A 27 -27.20 6.69 -2.75
C GLY A 27 -25.87 6.47 -2.03
N SER A 28 -24.81 7.07 -2.56
CA SER A 28 -23.41 6.85 -2.15
C SER A 28 -23.13 7.15 -0.68
N ALA A 29 -23.61 8.30 -0.19
CA ALA A 29 -23.39 8.74 1.19
C ALA A 29 -24.09 7.83 2.20
N SER A 30 -25.36 7.49 1.94
CA SER A 30 -26.14 6.62 2.81
C SER A 30 -25.59 5.20 2.85
N ALA A 31 -25.14 4.67 1.69
CA ALA A 31 -24.52 3.36 1.61
C ALA A 31 -23.22 3.29 2.43
N PHE A 32 -22.35 4.29 2.27
CA PHE A 32 -21.10 4.36 3.00
C PHE A 32 -21.32 4.43 4.52
N THR A 33 -22.19 5.33 4.97
CA THR A 33 -22.49 5.49 6.40
C THR A 33 -23.11 4.24 7.00
N LYS A 34 -23.99 3.55 6.27
CA LYS A 34 -24.59 2.28 6.75
C LYS A 34 -23.56 1.16 6.92
N LEU A 35 -22.59 1.07 6.01
CA LEU A 35 -21.59 -0.01 6.03
C LEU A 35 -20.44 0.26 7.01
N THR A 36 -20.04 1.53 7.16
CA THR A 36 -18.84 1.88 7.95
C THR A 36 -19.17 2.52 9.30
N GLY A 37 -20.35 3.09 9.48
CA GLY A 37 -20.70 3.94 10.64
C GLY A 37 -20.03 5.32 10.61
N LEU A 38 -19.30 5.67 9.54
CA LEU A 38 -18.55 6.93 9.42
C LEU A 38 -19.29 7.94 8.54
N PRO A 39 -19.03 9.24 8.71
CA PRO A 39 -19.56 10.28 7.82
C PRO A 39 -18.91 10.16 6.44
N TYR A 40 -19.70 10.42 5.41
CA TYR A 40 -19.25 10.44 4.02
C TYR A 40 -18.77 11.84 3.62
N HIS A 41 -17.59 11.91 3.04
CA HIS A 41 -17.03 13.13 2.45
C HIS A 41 -17.40 13.22 0.98
N THR A 42 -18.33 14.11 0.64
CA THR A 42 -18.74 14.35 -0.75
C THR A 42 -17.66 15.14 -1.48
N LYS A 43 -16.95 14.46 -2.38
CA LYS A 43 -15.88 15.07 -3.19
C LYS A 43 -16.27 15.34 -4.63
N LEU A 44 -17.15 14.52 -5.19
CA LEU A 44 -17.55 14.49 -6.60
C LEU A 44 -19.08 14.48 -6.72
N ASP A 45 -19.75 15.41 -6.03
CA ASP A 45 -21.21 15.50 -6.04
C ASP A 45 -21.86 14.12 -5.77
N ASP A 46 -22.71 13.60 -6.66
CA ASP A 46 -23.38 12.30 -6.46
C ASP A 46 -22.56 11.08 -6.91
N VAL A 47 -21.33 11.28 -7.40
CA VAL A 47 -20.46 10.19 -7.87
C VAL A 47 -19.92 9.41 -6.67
N PRO A 48 -20.13 8.07 -6.59
CA PRO A 48 -19.56 7.25 -5.55
C PRO A 48 -18.05 7.37 -5.50
N ASN A 49 -17.50 7.69 -4.33
CA ASN A 49 -16.06 7.72 -4.14
C ASN A 49 -15.69 7.02 -2.83
N VAL A 50 -14.86 6.00 -2.92
CA VAL A 50 -14.40 5.20 -1.78
C VAL A 50 -12.93 4.88 -1.87
N CYS A 51 -12.34 4.65 -0.71
CA CYS A 51 -10.93 4.34 -0.55
C CYS A 51 -10.73 2.94 0.06
N LEU A 52 -9.85 2.17 -0.54
CA LEU A 52 -9.32 0.94 0.03
C LEU A 52 -7.94 1.24 0.61
N ARG A 53 -7.82 1.25 1.94
CA ARG A 53 -6.55 1.45 2.64
C ARG A 53 -5.80 0.15 2.69
N VAL A 54 -4.70 0.06 1.94
CA VAL A 54 -3.84 -1.12 1.89
C VAL A 54 -2.40 -0.67 2.06
N PRO A 55 -1.68 -1.13 3.10
CA PRO A 55 -0.29 -0.77 3.31
C PRO A 55 0.62 -1.18 2.14
N THR A 56 1.82 -0.62 2.10
CA THR A 56 2.84 -0.97 1.10
C THR A 56 3.14 -2.48 1.14
N GLY A 57 3.22 -3.11 -0.02
CA GLY A 57 3.41 -4.57 -0.15
C GLY A 57 2.11 -5.38 -0.11
N GLY A 58 0.95 -4.76 0.16
CA GLY A 58 -0.35 -5.46 0.25
C GLY A 58 -1.03 -5.78 -1.09
N GLY A 59 -0.38 -5.58 -2.24
CA GLY A 59 -0.94 -5.96 -3.54
C GLY A 59 -2.06 -5.03 -4.04
N LYS A 60 -1.96 -3.72 -3.78
CA LYS A 60 -2.93 -2.69 -4.25
C LYS A 60 -3.30 -2.86 -5.72
N THR A 61 -2.32 -3.04 -6.59
CA THR A 61 -2.52 -3.17 -8.04
C THR A 61 -3.37 -4.40 -8.42
N LEU A 62 -3.22 -5.52 -7.70
CA LEU A 62 -4.07 -6.70 -7.91
C LEU A 62 -5.51 -6.44 -7.49
N ILE A 63 -5.71 -5.79 -6.34
CA ILE A 63 -7.03 -5.40 -5.85
C ILE A 63 -7.68 -4.43 -6.85
N ALA A 64 -6.92 -3.44 -7.35
CA ALA A 64 -7.38 -2.50 -8.37
C ALA A 64 -7.86 -3.21 -9.66
N ALA A 65 -7.12 -4.21 -10.14
CA ALA A 65 -7.51 -4.99 -11.31
C ALA A 65 -8.83 -5.74 -11.09
N HIS A 66 -9.04 -6.32 -9.91
CA HIS A 66 -10.31 -6.96 -9.56
C HIS A 66 -11.46 -5.97 -9.34
N SER A 67 -11.17 -4.75 -8.88
CA SER A 67 -12.17 -3.71 -8.63
C SER A 67 -12.88 -3.25 -9.91
N ILE A 68 -12.25 -3.40 -11.08
CA ILE A 68 -12.86 -3.08 -12.38
C ILE A 68 -14.17 -3.84 -12.59
N ALA A 69 -14.11 -5.17 -12.45
CA ALA A 69 -15.29 -6.01 -12.64
C ALA A 69 -16.35 -5.76 -11.56
N VAL A 70 -15.91 -5.49 -10.32
CA VAL A 70 -16.83 -5.16 -9.22
C VAL A 70 -17.60 -3.88 -9.52
N ALA A 71 -16.92 -2.79 -9.88
CA ALA A 71 -17.56 -1.52 -10.19
C ALA A 71 -18.46 -1.62 -11.43
N ALA A 72 -17.99 -2.31 -12.47
CA ALA A 72 -18.75 -2.49 -13.71
C ALA A 72 -20.05 -3.26 -13.50
N ASN A 73 -20.00 -4.36 -12.73
CA ASN A 73 -21.16 -5.22 -12.54
C ASN A 73 -22.13 -4.71 -11.46
N ASN A 74 -21.60 -4.13 -10.37
CA ASN A 74 -22.38 -3.79 -9.18
C ASN A 74 -22.81 -2.31 -9.13
N TYR A 75 -22.32 -1.48 -10.04
CA TYR A 75 -22.71 -0.06 -10.09
C TYR A 75 -22.95 0.46 -11.52
N ALA A 76 -21.95 0.34 -12.40
CA ALA A 76 -22.05 0.87 -13.77
C ALA A 76 -23.02 0.07 -14.67
N ASN A 77 -23.39 -1.14 -14.28
CA ASN A 77 -24.26 -2.06 -15.05
C ASN A 77 -23.80 -2.23 -16.51
N THR A 78 -22.50 -2.44 -16.71
CA THR A 78 -21.91 -2.56 -18.05
C THR A 78 -20.99 -3.76 -18.17
N ASN A 79 -21.06 -4.45 -19.32
CA ASN A 79 -20.17 -5.54 -19.69
C ASN A 79 -18.93 -5.08 -20.49
N ALA A 80 -18.79 -3.78 -20.71
CA ALA A 80 -17.73 -3.19 -21.51
C ALA A 80 -17.31 -1.83 -20.95
N PRO A 81 -16.76 -1.77 -19.70
CA PRO A 81 -16.39 -0.52 -19.07
C PRO A 81 -15.20 0.16 -19.76
N VAL A 82 -15.18 1.47 -19.74
CA VAL A 82 -13.97 2.26 -19.91
C VAL A 82 -13.43 2.60 -18.52
N VAL A 83 -12.16 2.30 -18.30
CA VAL A 83 -11.46 2.49 -17.03
C VAL A 83 -10.33 3.48 -17.23
N LEU A 84 -10.27 4.51 -16.40
CA LEU A 84 -9.12 5.40 -16.33
C LEU A 84 -8.32 5.08 -15.06
N TRP A 85 -7.17 4.46 -15.25
CA TRP A 85 -6.27 4.07 -14.16
C TRP A 85 -5.17 5.12 -14.00
N ILE A 86 -5.28 5.91 -12.94
CA ILE A 86 -4.38 7.00 -12.63
C ILE A 86 -3.30 6.51 -11.66
N VAL A 87 -2.05 6.71 -12.04
CA VAL A 87 -0.87 6.35 -11.25
C VAL A 87 -0.01 7.58 -10.95
N PRO A 88 0.85 7.55 -9.91
CA PRO A 88 1.56 8.74 -9.43
C PRO A 88 2.66 9.25 -10.36
N SER A 89 3.28 8.40 -11.19
CA SER A 89 4.41 8.78 -12.05
C SER A 89 4.40 8.08 -13.40
N ASP A 90 5.10 8.67 -14.39
CA ASP A 90 5.23 8.10 -15.75
C ASP A 90 5.88 6.73 -15.75
N MET A 91 6.73 6.48 -14.80
CA MET A 91 7.40 5.21 -14.68
C MET A 91 6.48 4.10 -14.18
N ILE A 92 5.69 4.38 -13.13
CA ILE A 92 4.65 3.46 -12.68
C ILE A 92 3.60 3.27 -13.77
N ARG A 93 3.31 4.33 -14.57
CA ARG A 93 2.45 4.21 -15.75
C ARG A 93 2.99 3.18 -16.74
N ASN A 94 4.26 3.28 -17.13
CA ASN A 94 4.87 2.37 -18.08
C ASN A 94 4.91 0.94 -17.54
N GLN A 95 5.23 0.76 -16.26
CA GLN A 95 5.21 -0.55 -15.60
C GLN A 95 3.80 -1.14 -15.58
N THR A 96 2.79 -0.36 -15.17
CA THR A 96 1.39 -0.80 -15.12
C THR A 96 0.89 -1.14 -16.52
N LEU A 97 1.21 -0.31 -17.51
CA LEU A 97 0.87 -0.53 -18.92
C LEU A 97 1.45 -1.85 -19.43
N ASN A 98 2.77 -2.09 -19.24
CA ASN A 98 3.43 -3.32 -19.64
C ASN A 98 2.84 -4.54 -18.95
N THR A 99 2.62 -4.44 -17.64
CA THR A 99 2.04 -5.51 -16.81
C THR A 99 0.62 -5.88 -17.25
N LEU A 100 -0.23 -4.89 -17.54
CA LEU A 100 -1.60 -5.10 -18.00
C LEU A 100 -1.67 -5.51 -19.48
N SER A 101 -0.65 -5.22 -20.27
CA SER A 101 -0.54 -5.64 -21.68
C SER A 101 -0.07 -7.09 -21.82
N ASP A 102 0.69 -7.63 -20.86
CA ASP A 102 1.09 -9.03 -20.86
C ASP A 102 -0.09 -9.94 -20.48
N VAL A 103 -0.63 -10.66 -21.45
CA VAL A 103 -1.78 -11.56 -21.27
C VAL A 103 -1.54 -12.68 -20.24
N ARG A 104 -0.28 -13.00 -19.93
CA ARG A 104 0.09 -14.04 -18.95
C ARG A 104 0.25 -13.46 -17.54
N HIS A 105 0.34 -12.14 -17.42
CA HIS A 105 0.54 -11.51 -16.12
C HIS A 105 -0.71 -11.63 -15.24
N PRO A 106 -0.60 -11.94 -13.94
CA PRO A 106 -1.73 -12.13 -13.03
C PRO A 106 -2.73 -10.97 -12.98
N TYR A 107 -2.26 -9.71 -13.10
CA TYR A 107 -3.14 -8.53 -13.09
C TYR A 107 -3.99 -8.45 -14.36
N ARG A 108 -3.40 -8.76 -15.51
CA ARG A 108 -4.15 -8.88 -16.76
C ARG A 108 -5.16 -10.03 -16.69
N GLN A 109 -4.76 -11.18 -16.14
CA GLN A 109 -5.65 -12.34 -15.96
C GLN A 109 -6.81 -12.04 -15.02
N ALA A 110 -6.62 -11.21 -13.99
CA ALA A 110 -7.69 -10.76 -13.09
C ALA A 110 -8.81 -10.01 -13.86
N ILE A 111 -8.44 -9.17 -14.82
CA ILE A 111 -9.39 -8.46 -15.68
C ILE A 111 -10.00 -9.44 -16.71
N ALA A 112 -9.16 -10.25 -17.35
CA ALA A 112 -9.59 -11.21 -18.37
C ALA A 112 -10.51 -12.30 -17.81
N ALA A 113 -10.48 -12.60 -16.51
CA ALA A 113 -11.41 -13.53 -15.88
C ALA A 113 -12.88 -13.15 -16.10
N THR A 114 -13.19 -11.86 -16.23
CA THR A 114 -14.54 -11.36 -16.50
C THR A 114 -14.75 -11.06 -17.99
N TYR A 115 -13.75 -10.48 -18.66
CA TYR A 115 -13.93 -9.94 -20.01
C TYR A 115 -13.30 -10.79 -21.11
N GLY A 116 -12.57 -11.87 -20.76
CA GLY A 116 -11.88 -12.72 -21.73
C GLY A 116 -10.86 -11.95 -22.56
N ASP A 117 -10.85 -12.21 -23.85
CA ASP A 117 -9.96 -11.52 -24.81
C ASP A 117 -10.40 -10.09 -25.14
N ARG A 118 -11.61 -9.69 -24.69
CA ARG A 118 -12.17 -8.36 -24.92
C ARG A 118 -11.61 -7.29 -23.98
N VAL A 119 -10.32 -7.35 -23.67
CA VAL A 119 -9.62 -6.34 -22.87
C VAL A 119 -8.61 -5.61 -23.73
N LYS A 120 -8.72 -4.30 -23.80
CA LYS A 120 -7.78 -3.40 -24.46
C LYS A 120 -7.08 -2.54 -23.43
N VAL A 121 -5.77 -2.46 -23.49
CA VAL A 121 -4.95 -1.65 -22.58
C VAL A 121 -4.16 -0.66 -23.42
N CYS A 122 -4.23 0.61 -23.06
CA CYS A 122 -3.52 1.70 -23.76
C CYS A 122 -3.12 2.80 -22.77
N ASP A 123 -2.28 3.70 -23.21
CA ASP A 123 -2.08 5.00 -22.57
C ASP A 123 -2.79 6.12 -23.39
N LEU A 124 -2.69 7.35 -22.93
CA LEU A 124 -3.29 8.47 -23.64
C LEU A 124 -2.69 8.70 -25.04
N GLY A 125 -1.40 8.38 -25.23
CA GLY A 125 -0.72 8.53 -26.53
C GLY A 125 -1.19 7.53 -27.57
N SER A 126 -1.62 6.35 -27.13
CA SER A 126 -2.12 5.28 -28.00
C SER A 126 -3.65 5.15 -27.99
N LEU A 127 -4.37 6.02 -27.28
CA LEU A 127 -5.83 5.96 -27.18
C LEU A 127 -6.52 6.11 -28.55
N GLN A 128 -5.95 6.87 -29.46
CA GLN A 128 -6.45 7.01 -30.83
C GLN A 128 -6.48 5.70 -31.63
N THR A 129 -5.79 4.64 -31.15
CA THR A 129 -5.86 3.30 -31.74
C THR A 129 -7.14 2.53 -31.35
N ILE A 130 -7.90 3.03 -30.39
CA ILE A 130 -9.17 2.47 -29.97
C ILE A 130 -10.24 2.87 -30.99
N ASN A 131 -10.84 1.88 -31.62
CA ASN A 131 -11.88 2.13 -32.59
C ASN A 131 -13.23 2.39 -31.92
N ARG A 132 -14.12 3.12 -32.59
CA ARG A 132 -15.50 3.35 -32.12
C ARG A 132 -16.23 2.06 -31.74
N HIS A 133 -16.01 0.98 -32.50
CA HIS A 133 -16.64 -0.32 -32.25
C HIS A 133 -16.12 -1.04 -31.00
N ASP A 134 -15.02 -0.62 -30.44
CA ASP A 134 -14.46 -1.19 -29.21
C ASP A 134 -15.22 -0.67 -27.98
N VAL A 135 -15.69 0.57 -28.04
CA VAL A 135 -16.51 1.18 -26.99
C VAL A 135 -17.86 0.47 -26.92
N GLY A 136 -18.24 0.03 -25.74
CA GLY A 136 -19.45 -0.78 -25.50
C GLY A 136 -19.31 -2.26 -25.84
N LYS A 137 -18.14 -2.74 -26.34
CA LYS A 137 -17.88 -4.17 -26.61
C LYS A 137 -16.68 -4.73 -25.85
N SER A 138 -15.71 -3.88 -25.53
CA SER A 138 -14.47 -4.26 -24.86
C SER A 138 -14.30 -3.51 -23.53
N CYS A 139 -13.70 -4.15 -22.55
CA CYS A 139 -13.15 -3.47 -21.39
C CYS A 139 -11.90 -2.70 -21.83
N ILE A 140 -11.94 -1.37 -21.80
CA ILE A 140 -10.84 -0.50 -22.22
C ILE A 140 -10.20 0.08 -20.97
N VAL A 141 -8.91 -0.21 -20.73
CA VAL A 141 -8.14 0.31 -19.60
C VAL A 141 -7.12 1.30 -20.11
N VAL A 142 -7.33 2.58 -19.77
CA VAL A 142 -6.43 3.69 -20.11
C VAL A 142 -5.57 3.98 -18.90
N VAL A 143 -4.26 3.76 -18.99
CA VAL A 143 -3.30 4.02 -17.91
C VAL A 143 -2.64 5.38 -18.11
N THR A 144 -2.70 6.25 -17.09
CA THR A 144 -2.20 7.61 -17.18
C THR A 144 -1.69 8.14 -15.85
N THR A 145 -1.09 9.34 -15.86
CA THR A 145 -0.79 10.11 -14.65
C THR A 145 -1.73 11.30 -14.52
N ILE A 146 -1.97 11.77 -13.29
CA ILE A 146 -2.80 12.95 -13.06
C ILE A 146 -2.19 14.22 -13.69
N GLN A 147 -0.86 14.25 -13.83
CA GLN A 147 -0.15 15.38 -14.45
C GLN A 147 -0.54 15.58 -15.92
N ALA A 148 -0.99 14.54 -16.61
CA ALA A 148 -1.48 14.65 -17.99
C ALA A 148 -2.70 15.57 -18.10
N PHE A 149 -3.50 15.66 -17.05
CA PHE A 149 -4.73 16.46 -16.99
C PHE A 149 -4.59 17.77 -16.21
N ARG A 150 -3.57 17.91 -15.34
CA ARG A 150 -3.35 19.13 -14.54
C ARG A 150 -2.86 20.26 -15.41
N ILE A 151 -3.72 21.26 -15.66
CA ILE A 151 -3.36 22.40 -16.48
C ILE A 151 -4.03 23.67 -16.00
N SER A 152 -3.22 24.74 -15.94
CA SER A 152 -3.71 26.12 -15.85
C SER A 152 -4.11 26.69 -17.22
N LYS A 153 -3.63 26.11 -18.33
CA LYS A 153 -3.95 26.50 -19.71
C LYS A 153 -4.12 25.25 -20.56
N THR A 154 -5.36 24.94 -20.95
CA THR A 154 -5.77 23.75 -21.71
C THR A 154 -5.15 23.69 -23.11
N GLU A 155 -4.68 24.81 -23.62
CA GLU A 155 -4.20 25.04 -24.98
C GLU A 155 -2.89 24.28 -25.31
N LYS A 156 -2.13 23.84 -24.29
CA LYS A 156 -0.78 23.32 -24.50
C LYS A 156 -0.59 21.82 -24.21
N ARG A 157 -1.66 21.05 -23.98
CA ARG A 157 -1.52 19.62 -23.68
C ARG A 157 -2.34 18.74 -24.59
N ASN A 158 -1.70 17.63 -25.01
CA ASN A 158 -2.27 16.65 -25.93
C ASN A 158 -3.66 16.12 -25.53
N VAL A 159 -3.97 16.05 -24.22
CA VAL A 159 -5.27 15.52 -23.74
C VAL A 159 -6.45 16.43 -24.13
N TYR A 160 -6.24 17.75 -24.22
CA TYR A 160 -7.26 18.73 -24.58
C TYR A 160 -7.11 19.23 -26.02
N ALA A 161 -6.09 18.77 -26.75
CA ALA A 161 -5.93 19.10 -28.16
C ALA A 161 -7.05 18.47 -29.00
N PHE A 162 -7.32 19.08 -30.15
CA PHE A 162 -8.24 18.53 -31.14
C PHE A 162 -7.54 17.43 -31.95
N TYR A 163 -8.20 16.29 -32.13
CA TYR A 163 -7.73 15.15 -32.92
C TYR A 163 -8.79 14.74 -33.93
N GLU A 164 -8.51 14.88 -35.22
CA GLU A 164 -9.44 14.50 -36.29
C GLU A 164 -9.73 12.98 -36.26
N GLU A 165 -8.75 12.19 -35.88
CA GLU A 165 -8.84 10.73 -35.79
C GLU A 165 -9.93 10.27 -34.79
N LEU A 166 -10.29 11.12 -33.84
CA LEU A 166 -11.36 10.85 -32.89
C LEU A 166 -12.76 11.18 -33.44
N SER A 167 -12.87 11.84 -34.59
CA SER A 167 -14.14 12.24 -35.21
C SER A 167 -15.19 11.11 -35.26
N PRO A 168 -14.84 9.84 -35.58
CA PRO A 168 -15.82 8.74 -35.59
C PRO A 168 -16.48 8.49 -34.24
N HIS A 169 -15.83 8.82 -33.14
CA HIS A 169 -16.37 8.64 -31.79
C HIS A 169 -17.45 9.70 -31.45
N PHE A 170 -17.41 10.86 -32.11
CA PHE A 170 -18.31 11.99 -31.85
C PHE A 170 -19.48 12.09 -32.86
N SER A 171 -19.55 11.18 -33.83
CA SER A 171 -20.48 11.30 -34.97
C SER A 171 -21.97 11.02 -34.68
N SER A 172 -22.35 10.72 -33.43
CA SER A 172 -23.75 10.36 -33.08
C SER A 172 -24.06 10.72 -31.62
N LEU A 173 -23.67 11.90 -31.19
CA LEU A 173 -23.97 12.39 -29.86
C LEU A 173 -25.42 12.85 -29.74
N THR A 174 -26.03 12.65 -28.59
CA THR A 174 -27.29 13.28 -28.22
C THR A 174 -27.03 14.71 -27.74
N PRO A 175 -28.00 15.63 -27.83
CA PRO A 175 -27.84 17.00 -27.29
C PRO A 175 -27.44 17.04 -25.81
N GLN A 176 -27.88 16.04 -25.00
CA GLN A 176 -27.51 15.95 -23.60
C GLN A 176 -26.04 15.57 -23.42
N GLN A 177 -25.48 14.70 -24.27
CA GLN A 177 -24.07 14.36 -24.26
C GLN A 177 -23.21 15.55 -24.71
N GLU A 178 -23.63 16.27 -25.73
CA GLU A 178 -22.90 17.46 -26.22
C GLU A 178 -22.81 18.57 -25.19
N ALA A 179 -23.89 18.80 -24.41
CA ALA A 179 -23.98 19.89 -23.44
C ALA A 179 -22.93 19.86 -22.35
N GLY A 180 -22.35 18.68 -22.06
CA GLY A 180 -21.30 18.50 -21.05
C GLY A 180 -19.87 18.53 -21.58
N LEU A 181 -19.67 18.68 -22.91
CA LEU A 181 -18.37 18.57 -23.56
C LEU A 181 -17.77 19.93 -23.91
N GLU A 182 -16.43 20.00 -23.92
CA GLU A 182 -15.72 21.19 -24.40
C GLU A 182 -15.97 21.40 -25.92
N ILE A 183 -16.15 22.66 -26.32
CA ILE A 183 -16.38 23.02 -27.71
C ILE A 183 -15.13 23.63 -28.35
N VAL A 184 -15.11 23.67 -29.68
CA VAL A 184 -14.10 24.37 -30.45
C VAL A 184 -14.27 25.89 -30.23
N THR A 185 -13.20 26.56 -29.84
CA THR A 185 -13.13 28.02 -29.62
C THR A 185 -12.23 28.68 -30.66
N ALA A 186 -12.22 30.03 -30.67
CA ALA A 186 -11.30 30.79 -31.53
C ALA A 186 -9.82 30.45 -31.25
N GLU A 187 -9.46 30.11 -29.98
CA GLU A 187 -8.11 29.67 -29.61
C GLU A 187 -7.78 28.30 -30.21
N THR A 188 -8.77 27.39 -30.25
CA THR A 188 -8.57 26.06 -30.88
C THR A 188 -8.21 26.20 -32.36
N LEU A 189 -8.78 27.20 -33.06
CA LEU A 189 -8.45 27.47 -34.47
C LEU A 189 -6.99 27.91 -34.66
N LEU A 190 -6.43 28.65 -33.69
CA LEU A 190 -5.03 29.07 -33.77
C LEU A 190 -4.04 27.89 -33.67
N GLU A 191 -4.46 26.84 -32.99
CA GLU A 191 -3.65 25.63 -32.79
C GLU A 191 -3.80 24.61 -33.95
N GLN A 192 -4.94 24.67 -34.68
CA GLN A 192 -5.33 23.67 -35.67
C GLN A 192 -5.68 24.34 -37.02
N PRO A 193 -4.71 24.48 -37.92
CA PRO A 193 -4.84 25.27 -39.13
C PRO A 193 -5.88 24.73 -40.14
N TYR A 194 -6.38 23.51 -39.95
CA TYR A 194 -7.42 22.92 -40.80
C TYR A 194 -8.84 23.16 -40.28
N LEU A 195 -9.00 23.68 -39.05
CA LEU A 195 -10.30 24.13 -38.55
C LEU A 195 -10.61 25.53 -39.05
N THR A 196 -11.90 25.80 -39.27
CA THR A 196 -12.40 27.05 -39.80
C THR A 196 -13.32 27.75 -38.81
N GLN A 197 -13.70 29.01 -39.11
CA GLN A 197 -14.67 29.75 -38.30
C GLN A 197 -16.03 29.03 -38.18
N ALA A 198 -16.38 28.18 -39.16
CA ALA A 198 -17.62 27.39 -39.14
C ALA A 198 -17.58 26.24 -38.11
N ASP A 199 -16.41 25.92 -37.60
CA ASP A 199 -16.23 24.83 -36.60
C ASP A 199 -16.38 25.35 -35.17
N ILE A 200 -16.35 26.67 -34.96
CA ILE A 200 -16.57 27.28 -33.65
C ILE A 200 -17.94 26.87 -33.11
N GLY A 201 -17.96 26.41 -31.84
CA GLY A 201 -19.18 25.95 -31.16
C GLY A 201 -19.50 24.46 -31.35
N ARG A 202 -18.80 23.74 -32.25
CA ARG A 202 -18.91 22.29 -32.35
C ARG A 202 -18.17 21.61 -31.20
N VAL A 203 -18.57 20.38 -30.87
CA VAL A 203 -17.86 19.57 -29.86
C VAL A 203 -16.41 19.38 -30.28
N LYS A 204 -15.49 19.67 -29.37
CA LYS A 204 -14.05 19.48 -29.58
C LYS A 204 -13.68 17.97 -29.50
N HIS A 205 -13.12 17.43 -30.57
CA HIS A 205 -12.70 16.03 -30.62
C HIS A 205 -11.39 15.82 -29.82
N SER A 206 -11.47 15.92 -28.50
CA SER A 206 -10.32 15.76 -27.60
C SER A 206 -10.37 14.43 -26.83
N LEU A 207 -9.21 13.97 -26.34
CA LEU A 207 -9.12 12.78 -25.47
C LEU A 207 -9.91 13.00 -24.17
N ALA A 208 -9.89 14.21 -23.61
CA ALA A 208 -10.65 14.55 -22.41
C ALA A 208 -12.17 14.43 -22.64
N ASN A 209 -12.68 14.97 -23.75
CA ASN A 209 -14.08 14.82 -24.12
C ASN A 209 -14.46 13.36 -24.39
N TRP A 210 -13.59 12.61 -25.06
CA TRP A 210 -13.82 11.19 -25.30
C TRP A 210 -13.95 10.41 -23.99
N LEU A 211 -13.06 10.65 -23.01
CA LEU A 211 -13.14 10.03 -21.69
C LEU A 211 -14.42 10.44 -20.96
N SER A 212 -14.75 11.74 -20.94
CA SER A 212 -15.97 12.25 -20.30
C SER A 212 -17.23 11.58 -20.86
N MET A 213 -17.30 11.42 -22.17
CA MET A 213 -18.41 10.78 -22.88
C MET A 213 -18.55 9.29 -22.55
N CYS A 214 -17.44 8.63 -22.24
CA CYS A 214 -17.42 7.21 -21.86
C CYS A 214 -17.80 6.94 -20.41
N ASN A 215 -17.97 7.96 -19.57
CA ASN A 215 -18.26 7.85 -18.13
C ASN A 215 -17.34 6.83 -17.43
N PRO A 216 -16.02 7.06 -17.38
CA PRO A 216 -15.07 6.04 -16.97
C PRO A 216 -15.20 5.66 -15.51
N ILE A 217 -14.86 4.43 -15.19
CA ILE A 217 -14.52 4.02 -13.82
C ILE A 217 -13.13 4.60 -13.52
N LEU A 218 -13.02 5.48 -12.53
CA LEU A 218 -11.72 5.99 -12.09
C LEU A 218 -11.11 5.07 -11.03
N ILE A 219 -9.87 4.64 -11.29
CA ILE A 219 -9.02 3.97 -10.30
C ILE A 219 -7.82 4.87 -10.07
N VAL A 220 -7.59 5.27 -8.81
CA VAL A 220 -6.47 6.15 -8.44
C VAL A 220 -5.55 5.41 -7.49
N ASP A 221 -4.39 5.01 -8.01
CA ASP A 221 -3.35 4.36 -7.21
C ASP A 221 -2.47 5.41 -6.53
N GLU A 222 -2.07 5.16 -5.29
CA GLU A 222 -1.39 6.09 -4.39
C GLU A 222 -2.10 7.46 -4.33
N ALA A 223 -3.40 7.41 -4.05
CA ALA A 223 -4.31 8.56 -4.09
C ALA A 223 -3.85 9.76 -3.22
N HIS A 224 -3.02 9.53 -2.20
CA HIS A 224 -2.43 10.61 -1.39
C HIS A 224 -1.58 11.60 -2.23
N ASN A 225 -1.04 11.18 -3.37
CA ASN A 225 -0.28 12.03 -4.29
C ASN A 225 -1.16 12.88 -5.22
N THR A 226 -2.46 12.62 -5.27
CA THR A 226 -3.38 13.28 -6.22
C THR A 226 -4.35 14.24 -5.53
N LYS A 227 -4.11 14.58 -4.27
CA LYS A 227 -4.97 15.43 -3.46
C LYS A 227 -4.70 16.91 -3.71
N GLY A 228 -5.64 17.56 -4.30
CA GLY A 228 -5.67 18.99 -4.50
C GLY A 228 -6.95 19.38 -5.20
N LYS A 229 -7.42 20.60 -4.98
CA LYS A 229 -8.61 21.16 -5.62
C LYS A 229 -8.59 20.93 -7.14
N LEU A 230 -7.42 21.11 -7.75
CA LEU A 230 -7.22 20.92 -9.19
C LEU A 230 -7.42 19.46 -9.66
N SER A 231 -7.10 18.48 -8.81
CA SER A 231 -7.32 17.07 -9.15
C SER A 231 -8.82 16.73 -9.16
N PHE A 232 -9.58 17.23 -8.18
CA PHE A 232 -11.01 16.99 -8.12
C PHE A 232 -11.76 17.73 -9.24
N GLU A 233 -11.34 18.92 -9.62
CA GLU A 233 -11.85 19.62 -10.81
C GLU A 233 -11.60 18.80 -12.09
N THR A 234 -10.42 18.17 -12.19
CA THR A 234 -10.10 17.25 -13.27
C THR A 234 -11.02 16.04 -13.27
N TYR A 235 -11.23 15.40 -12.11
CA TYR A 235 -12.12 14.24 -12.02
C TYR A 235 -13.57 14.61 -12.41
N LYS A 236 -14.08 15.74 -11.96
CA LYS A 236 -15.41 16.24 -12.37
C LYS A 236 -15.53 16.41 -13.89
N ARG A 237 -14.51 16.95 -14.54
CA ARG A 237 -14.45 17.13 -16.00
C ARG A 237 -14.53 15.81 -16.78
N LEU A 238 -14.00 14.73 -16.20
CA LEU A 238 -14.02 13.40 -16.81
C LEU A 238 -15.35 12.69 -16.63
N ASN A 239 -16.29 13.27 -15.89
CA ASN A 239 -17.64 12.74 -15.66
C ASN A 239 -17.65 11.24 -15.30
N PRO A 240 -16.95 10.80 -14.25
CA PRO A 240 -16.77 9.38 -13.96
C PRO A 240 -18.05 8.75 -13.40
N THR A 241 -18.21 7.46 -13.65
CA THR A 241 -19.26 6.63 -13.03
C THR A 241 -19.00 6.44 -11.52
N CYS A 242 -17.76 6.21 -11.15
CA CYS A 242 -17.32 6.08 -9.76
C CYS A 242 -15.82 6.32 -9.63
N LEU A 243 -15.36 6.56 -8.41
CA LEU A 243 -13.96 6.74 -8.04
C LEU A 243 -13.56 5.72 -6.97
N ILE A 244 -12.53 4.91 -7.26
CA ILE A 244 -11.92 3.96 -6.33
C ILE A 244 -10.50 4.43 -6.05
N GLU A 245 -10.25 4.89 -4.84
CA GLU A 245 -8.93 5.29 -4.36
C GLU A 245 -8.23 4.09 -3.69
N LEU A 246 -6.95 3.88 -4.00
CA LEU A 246 -6.08 2.92 -3.30
C LEU A 246 -4.89 3.68 -2.73
N THR A 247 -4.65 3.54 -1.42
CA THR A 247 -3.51 4.18 -0.76
C THR A 247 -3.17 3.49 0.55
N ALA A 248 -1.91 3.60 0.97
CA ALA A 248 -1.49 3.20 2.31
C ALA A 248 -1.90 4.24 3.36
N THR A 249 -1.89 5.52 2.99
CA THR A 249 -2.06 6.68 3.89
C THR A 249 -3.21 7.56 3.41
N PRO A 250 -4.47 7.15 3.65
CA PRO A 250 -5.63 7.95 3.28
C PRO A 250 -5.65 9.26 4.06
N GLN A 251 -5.95 10.36 3.37
CA GLN A 251 -6.16 11.67 3.97
C GLN A 251 -7.51 12.18 3.46
N GLU A 252 -8.44 12.52 4.35
CA GLU A 252 -9.79 12.99 3.99
C GLU A 252 -10.49 12.10 2.95
N SER A 253 -10.31 10.77 3.05
CA SER A 253 -10.87 9.80 2.12
C SER A 253 -11.97 8.97 2.78
N ASN A 254 -12.94 8.54 1.99
CA ASN A 254 -13.99 7.62 2.41
C ASN A 254 -13.44 6.20 2.50
N VAL A 255 -12.79 5.86 3.62
CA VAL A 255 -12.16 4.56 3.82
C VAL A 255 -13.22 3.50 4.04
N LEU A 256 -13.51 2.73 3.00
CA LEU A 256 -14.49 1.65 3.02
C LEU A 256 -13.92 0.38 3.66
N TYR A 257 -12.68 0.06 3.37
CA TYR A 257 -11.98 -1.11 3.88
C TYR A 257 -10.54 -0.77 4.20
N SER A 258 -10.03 -1.31 5.31
CA SER A 258 -8.67 -1.04 5.77
C SER A 258 -7.98 -2.35 6.13
N VAL A 259 -6.78 -2.54 5.60
CA VAL A 259 -5.90 -3.67 5.91
C VAL A 259 -4.80 -3.20 6.86
N SER A 260 -4.51 -3.97 7.88
CA SER A 260 -3.43 -3.73 8.83
C SER A 260 -2.12 -4.40 8.38
N ALA A 261 -0.98 -3.94 8.89
CA ALA A 261 0.30 -4.60 8.65
C ALA A 261 0.35 -6.01 9.27
N ALA A 262 -0.34 -6.21 10.38
CA ALA A 262 -0.49 -7.53 11.03
C ALA A 262 -1.24 -8.52 10.12
N GLU A 263 -2.30 -8.08 9.45
CA GLU A 263 -3.00 -8.89 8.45
C GLU A 263 -2.12 -9.23 7.25
N LEU A 264 -1.31 -8.27 6.77
CA LEU A 264 -0.34 -8.54 5.70
C LEU A 264 0.71 -9.56 6.11
N LYS A 265 1.21 -9.49 7.35
CA LYS A 265 2.14 -10.48 7.89
C LYS A 265 1.49 -11.87 7.97
N THR A 266 0.27 -11.95 8.51
CA THR A 266 -0.50 -13.20 8.59
C THR A 266 -0.81 -13.77 7.22
N ALA A 267 -1.06 -12.91 6.23
CA ALA A 267 -1.25 -13.29 4.83
C ALA A 267 0.06 -13.58 4.09
N GLU A 268 1.21 -13.54 4.77
CA GLU A 268 2.53 -13.86 4.22
C GLU A 268 2.97 -12.89 3.08
N MET A 269 2.49 -11.65 3.11
CA MET A 269 2.78 -10.66 2.09
C MET A 269 4.05 -9.85 2.36
N ILE A 270 4.42 -9.72 3.63
CA ILE A 270 5.54 -8.88 4.06
C ILE A 270 6.45 -9.60 5.05
N LYS A 271 7.73 -9.25 4.98
CA LYS A 271 8.79 -9.70 5.90
C LYS A 271 8.78 -8.79 7.14
N LEU A 272 8.44 -9.34 8.29
CA LEU A 272 8.53 -8.69 9.60
C LEU A 272 9.04 -9.68 10.66
N PRO A 273 9.86 -9.21 11.61
CA PRO A 273 10.25 -7.84 11.89
C PRO A 273 11.34 -7.31 10.94
N VAL A 274 11.54 -5.99 10.98
CA VAL A 274 12.73 -5.32 10.44
C VAL A 274 13.81 -5.36 11.50
N VAL A 275 14.91 -6.03 11.23
CA VAL A 275 16.10 -6.00 12.07
C VAL A 275 16.88 -4.73 11.74
N LEU A 276 16.97 -3.81 12.70
CA LEU A 276 17.60 -2.51 12.53
C LEU A 276 18.97 -2.49 13.21
N THR A 277 20.01 -2.19 12.44
CA THR A 277 21.39 -2.01 12.90
C THR A 277 21.86 -0.60 12.60
N GLU A 278 22.33 0.11 13.61
CA GLU A 278 22.93 1.45 13.44
C GLU A 278 24.46 1.36 13.29
N HIS A 279 25.01 2.37 12.64
CA HIS A 279 26.44 2.49 12.39
C HIS A 279 26.91 3.91 12.71
N PRO A 280 27.33 4.17 13.96
CA PRO A 280 27.91 5.46 14.35
C PRO A 280 29.27 5.71 13.68
N ASP A 281 29.95 4.64 13.28
CA ASP A 281 31.29 4.69 12.63
C ASP A 281 31.21 5.10 11.13
N GLY A 282 30.02 5.46 10.65
CA GLY A 282 29.83 6.01 9.32
C GLY A 282 29.44 5.01 8.24
N TRP A 283 29.44 5.49 6.99
CA TRP A 283 28.86 4.77 5.87
C TRP A 283 29.64 3.51 5.45
N GLN A 284 30.99 3.48 5.63
CA GLN A 284 31.80 2.32 5.29
C GLN A 284 31.47 1.13 6.19
N ALA A 285 31.31 1.37 7.50
CA ALA A 285 30.89 0.35 8.44
C ALA A 285 29.47 -0.17 8.13
N CYS A 286 28.55 0.75 7.84
CA CYS A 286 27.19 0.42 7.43
C CYS A 286 27.16 -0.48 6.18
N LEU A 287 27.91 -0.11 5.15
CA LEU A 287 27.96 -0.87 3.89
C LEU A 287 28.61 -2.25 4.08
N ARG A 288 29.71 -2.33 4.83
CA ARG A 288 30.41 -3.60 5.13
C ARG A 288 29.47 -4.60 5.84
N ASP A 289 28.79 -4.15 6.88
CA ASP A 289 27.97 -5.05 7.70
C ASP A 289 26.68 -5.43 6.95
N ALA A 290 26.12 -4.54 6.13
CA ALA A 290 25.03 -4.86 5.21
C ALA A 290 25.41 -5.91 4.15
N LEU A 291 26.65 -5.86 3.63
CA LEU A 291 27.19 -6.88 2.73
C LEU A 291 27.32 -8.24 3.42
N LEU A 292 27.83 -8.28 4.64
CA LEU A 292 27.94 -9.51 5.44
C LEU A 292 26.56 -10.11 5.71
N GLN A 293 25.58 -9.27 6.09
CA GLN A 293 24.19 -9.70 6.27
C GLN A 293 23.61 -10.30 4.99
N ARG A 294 23.80 -9.65 3.84
CA ARG A 294 23.34 -10.18 2.56
C ARG A 294 24.00 -11.51 2.21
N GLN A 295 25.31 -11.67 2.46
CA GLN A 295 26.04 -12.92 2.20
C GLN A 295 25.50 -14.05 3.08
N GLN A 296 25.25 -13.79 4.36
CA GLN A 296 24.65 -14.77 5.25
C GLN A 296 23.27 -15.22 4.77
N LEU A 297 22.45 -14.27 4.34
CA LEU A 297 21.13 -14.58 3.78
C LEU A 297 21.22 -15.38 2.46
N GLU A 298 22.26 -15.20 1.66
CA GLU A 298 22.49 -15.99 0.44
C GLU A 298 22.80 -17.46 0.81
N LEU A 299 23.59 -17.70 1.84
CA LEU A 299 23.84 -19.05 2.36
C LEU A 299 22.57 -19.70 2.92
N ASP A 300 21.74 -18.92 3.58
CA ASP A 300 20.45 -19.40 4.09
C ASP A 300 19.47 -19.68 2.93
N ALA A 301 19.43 -18.82 1.92
CA ALA A 301 18.57 -18.97 0.75
C ALA A 301 18.89 -20.23 -0.08
N GLN A 302 20.15 -20.70 -0.08
CA GLN A 302 20.54 -21.95 -0.73
C GLN A 302 19.88 -23.20 -0.09
N LYS A 303 19.40 -23.08 1.14
CA LYS A 303 18.70 -24.14 1.86
C LYS A 303 17.18 -24.12 1.62
N ASP A 304 16.67 -23.07 0.96
CA ASP A 304 15.24 -22.97 0.65
C ASP A 304 14.89 -23.81 -0.59
N SER A 305 13.68 -24.36 -0.62
CA SER A 305 13.18 -25.16 -1.76
C SER A 305 12.91 -24.31 -3.01
N ASN A 306 12.69 -23.02 -2.85
CA ASN A 306 12.47 -22.08 -3.95
C ASN A 306 13.73 -21.24 -4.16
N TYR A 307 13.98 -20.88 -5.42
CA TYR A 307 15.08 -19.99 -5.75
C TYR A 307 14.89 -18.61 -5.15
N ILE A 308 15.79 -18.20 -4.27
CA ILE A 308 15.83 -16.85 -3.70
C ILE A 308 17.29 -16.36 -3.80
N ARG A 309 17.46 -15.15 -4.33
CA ARG A 309 18.73 -14.44 -4.36
C ARG A 309 18.60 -13.14 -3.57
N PRO A 310 19.09 -13.09 -2.31
CA PRO A 310 19.04 -11.89 -1.50
C PRO A 310 19.79 -10.73 -2.15
N ILE A 311 19.10 -9.61 -2.33
CA ILE A 311 19.63 -8.37 -2.91
C ILE A 311 19.81 -7.36 -1.79
N LEU A 312 20.96 -6.68 -1.79
CA LEU A 312 21.25 -5.49 -1.00
C LEU A 312 20.83 -4.25 -1.77
N LEU A 313 19.98 -3.45 -1.19
CA LEU A 313 19.59 -2.13 -1.70
C LEU A 313 20.39 -1.07 -0.94
N VAL A 314 21.20 -0.30 -1.65
CA VAL A 314 22.06 0.75 -1.08
C VAL A 314 21.51 2.11 -1.45
N GLN A 315 21.17 2.92 -0.44
CA GLN A 315 20.84 4.33 -0.61
C GLN A 315 22.13 5.15 -0.43
N ALA A 316 22.68 5.61 -1.53
CA ALA A 316 23.82 6.51 -1.56
C ALA A 316 23.41 7.95 -1.23
N GLN A 317 24.38 8.79 -0.94
CA GLN A 317 24.18 10.23 -0.73
C GLN A 317 24.06 10.96 -2.07
N ASP A 318 23.52 12.18 -2.01
CA ASP A 318 23.48 13.11 -3.14
C ASP A 318 24.88 13.46 -3.62
N LYS A 319 24.98 14.07 -4.80
CA LYS A 319 26.25 14.43 -5.48
C LYS A 319 27.23 15.27 -4.61
N ASN A 320 26.74 15.91 -3.56
CA ASN A 320 27.56 16.71 -2.64
C ASN A 320 27.96 15.96 -1.36
N GLY A 321 27.59 14.70 -1.24
CA GLY A 321 27.90 13.86 -0.09
C GLY A 321 29.23 13.11 -0.22
N GLU A 322 29.66 12.46 0.87
CA GLU A 322 30.87 11.64 0.90
C GLU A 322 30.67 10.25 0.27
N ALA A 323 29.44 9.71 0.36
CA ALA A 323 29.06 8.38 -0.15
C ALA A 323 28.18 8.50 -1.39
N THR A 324 28.68 9.15 -2.45
CA THR A 324 27.97 9.24 -3.73
C THR A 324 27.92 7.88 -4.43
N VAL A 325 27.09 7.75 -5.47
CA VAL A 325 26.94 6.52 -6.25
C VAL A 325 28.30 6.01 -6.77
N GLU A 326 29.10 6.90 -7.30
CA GLU A 326 30.43 6.61 -7.86
C GLU A 326 31.37 6.11 -6.77
N VAL A 327 31.47 6.82 -5.65
CA VAL A 327 32.32 6.46 -4.50
C VAL A 327 31.92 5.10 -3.92
N VAL A 328 30.63 4.87 -3.75
CA VAL A 328 30.12 3.59 -3.23
C VAL A 328 30.42 2.45 -4.20
N ARG A 329 30.22 2.65 -5.51
CA ARG A 329 30.53 1.66 -6.54
C ARG A 329 32.01 1.31 -6.57
N GLU A 330 32.88 2.32 -6.55
CA GLU A 330 34.35 2.12 -6.51
C GLU A 330 34.79 1.41 -5.22
N HIS A 331 34.20 1.77 -4.08
CA HIS A 331 34.49 1.11 -2.81
C HIS A 331 34.10 -0.38 -2.83
N LEU A 332 32.95 -0.73 -3.41
CA LEU A 332 32.51 -2.12 -3.57
C LEU A 332 33.48 -2.91 -4.46
N ILE A 333 33.87 -2.34 -5.61
CA ILE A 333 34.80 -2.98 -6.57
C ILE A 333 36.17 -3.17 -5.92
N SER A 334 36.71 -2.15 -5.23
CA SER A 334 37.99 -2.24 -4.50
C SER A 334 37.95 -3.26 -3.36
N SER A 335 36.75 -3.56 -2.83
CA SER A 335 36.50 -4.62 -1.84
C SER A 335 36.27 -6.00 -2.48
N ASN A 336 36.71 -6.22 -3.71
CA ASN A 336 36.60 -7.48 -4.48
C ASN A 336 35.15 -7.92 -4.77
N ILE A 337 34.19 -7.01 -4.84
CA ILE A 337 32.84 -7.31 -5.31
C ILE A 337 32.83 -7.21 -6.85
N PRO A 338 32.43 -8.28 -7.57
CA PRO A 338 32.43 -8.26 -9.04
C PRO A 338 31.49 -7.18 -9.59
N ALA A 339 31.98 -6.36 -10.52
CA ALA A 339 31.25 -5.22 -11.07
C ALA A 339 29.91 -5.63 -11.72
N GLU A 340 29.82 -6.82 -12.31
CA GLU A 340 28.62 -7.38 -12.93
C GLU A 340 27.54 -7.74 -11.92
N THR A 341 27.85 -7.77 -10.62
CA THR A 341 26.87 -8.01 -9.55
C THR A 341 26.27 -6.73 -8.99
N ILE A 342 26.76 -5.57 -9.43
CA ILE A 342 26.36 -4.25 -8.98
C ILE A 342 25.58 -3.57 -10.10
N ALA A 343 24.40 -3.05 -9.79
CA ALA A 343 23.62 -2.21 -10.70
C ALA A 343 23.32 -0.86 -10.08
N VAL A 344 23.30 0.17 -10.89
CA VAL A 344 22.92 1.54 -10.50
C VAL A 344 21.54 1.87 -11.07
N ALA A 345 20.67 2.39 -10.21
CA ALA A 345 19.34 2.84 -10.59
C ALA A 345 19.07 4.21 -9.95
N THR A 346 19.26 5.27 -10.74
CA THR A 346 18.99 6.66 -10.39
C THR A 346 18.04 7.28 -11.42
N GLY A 347 17.70 8.57 -11.27
CA GLY A 347 16.89 9.28 -12.27
C GLY A 347 17.50 9.25 -13.69
N ASP A 348 18.82 9.29 -13.76
CA ASP A 348 19.60 9.37 -15.02
C ASP A 348 20.13 8.00 -15.48
N ILE A 349 20.54 7.13 -14.54
CA ILE A 349 21.17 5.83 -14.83
C ILE A 349 20.15 4.71 -14.60
N LYS A 350 19.89 3.90 -15.64
CA LYS A 350 18.86 2.86 -15.67
C LYS A 350 19.42 1.47 -15.98
N GLU A 351 20.46 1.05 -15.26
CA GLU A 351 21.10 -0.25 -15.50
C GLU A 351 20.18 -1.45 -15.24
N LEU A 352 19.05 -1.25 -14.55
CA LEU A 352 18.05 -2.29 -14.30
C LEU A 352 16.97 -2.40 -15.38
N LYS A 353 17.00 -1.53 -16.40
CA LYS A 353 16.04 -1.60 -17.49
C LYS A 353 16.17 -2.94 -18.23
N ASP A 354 15.04 -3.60 -18.42
CA ASP A 354 14.93 -4.88 -19.11
C ASP A 354 15.61 -6.08 -18.40
N ILE A 355 16.08 -5.91 -17.15
CA ILE A 355 16.64 -7.00 -16.34
C ILE A 355 15.55 -7.67 -15.50
N ASN A 356 15.38 -8.98 -15.70
CA ASN A 356 14.53 -9.77 -14.80
C ASN A 356 15.30 -10.20 -13.55
N LEU A 357 15.12 -9.45 -12.46
CA LEU A 357 15.78 -9.71 -11.18
C LEU A 357 15.38 -11.05 -10.52
N PHE A 358 14.29 -11.67 -10.95
CA PHE A 358 13.86 -12.98 -10.44
C PHE A 358 14.50 -14.14 -11.22
N SER A 359 15.15 -13.87 -12.35
CA SER A 359 15.82 -14.91 -13.13
C SER A 359 17.00 -15.51 -12.37
N PRO A 360 17.14 -16.85 -12.33
CA PRO A 360 18.33 -17.51 -11.80
C PRO A 360 19.64 -17.11 -12.53
N SER A 361 19.55 -16.73 -13.81
CA SER A 361 20.68 -16.29 -14.61
C SER A 361 21.13 -14.85 -14.33
N CYS A 362 20.33 -14.06 -13.57
CA CYS A 362 20.69 -12.68 -13.26
C CYS A 362 21.81 -12.64 -12.21
N ALA A 363 22.90 -11.91 -12.53
CA ALA A 363 24.04 -11.78 -11.62
C ALA A 363 23.84 -10.73 -10.51
N ILE A 364 22.92 -9.77 -10.67
CA ILE A 364 22.77 -8.60 -9.78
C ILE A 364 22.46 -9.02 -8.34
N ARG A 365 23.27 -8.53 -7.42
CA ARG A 365 23.16 -8.75 -5.96
C ARG A 365 23.10 -7.46 -5.16
N ILE A 366 23.55 -6.37 -5.74
CA ILE A 366 23.60 -5.04 -5.12
C ILE A 366 22.97 -4.05 -6.07
N VAL A 367 22.08 -3.22 -5.56
CA VAL A 367 21.47 -2.12 -6.31
C VAL A 367 21.73 -0.83 -5.56
N ILE A 368 22.39 0.12 -6.22
CA ILE A 368 22.72 1.43 -5.68
C ILE A 368 21.71 2.45 -6.23
N THR A 369 21.14 3.26 -5.35
CA THR A 369 20.23 4.36 -5.69
C THR A 369 20.53 5.59 -4.83
N VAL A 370 20.08 6.77 -5.21
CA VAL A 370 20.16 7.99 -4.41
C VAL A 370 18.79 8.30 -3.79
N ASP A 371 17.83 8.60 -4.63
CA ASP A 371 16.45 8.77 -4.24
C ASP A 371 15.77 7.38 -4.16
N ALA A 372 14.66 7.32 -3.43
CA ALA A 372 13.80 6.16 -3.54
C ALA A 372 13.54 5.89 -5.01
N LEU A 373 13.99 4.74 -5.47
CA LEU A 373 13.86 4.29 -6.86
C LEU A 373 12.54 4.79 -7.45
N LYS A 374 12.55 6.02 -7.99
CA LYS A 374 11.38 6.64 -8.65
C LYS A 374 10.88 5.77 -9.79
N GLU A 375 11.71 4.82 -10.14
CA GLU A 375 11.49 3.84 -11.17
C GLU A 375 10.71 2.66 -10.61
N GLY A 376 9.56 2.35 -11.12
CA GLY A 376 8.64 1.26 -10.76
C GLY A 376 9.27 -0.13 -10.54
N TRP A 377 10.43 -0.14 -9.91
CA TRP A 377 11.20 -1.31 -9.57
C TRP A 377 10.56 -2.09 -8.42
N ASP A 378 10.20 -3.31 -8.69
CA ASP A 378 9.64 -4.24 -7.72
C ASP A 378 10.49 -5.49 -7.66
N CYS A 379 11.07 -5.77 -6.49
CA CYS A 379 11.82 -6.99 -6.30
C CYS A 379 11.67 -7.52 -4.86
N ALA A 380 10.87 -8.57 -4.70
CA ALA A 380 10.71 -9.24 -3.41
C ALA A 380 12.01 -9.95 -2.93
N PHE A 381 13.04 -10.05 -3.78
CA PHE A 381 14.36 -10.55 -3.39
C PHE A 381 15.24 -9.49 -2.70
N ALA A 382 14.82 -8.23 -2.62
CA ALA A 382 15.46 -7.26 -1.74
C ALA A 382 15.22 -7.66 -0.27
N TYR A 383 16.28 -7.89 0.47
CA TYR A 383 16.25 -8.32 1.88
C TYR A 383 16.93 -7.33 2.81
N VAL A 384 17.95 -6.65 2.30
CA VAL A 384 18.79 -5.76 3.09
C VAL A 384 18.73 -4.36 2.49
N LEU A 385 18.47 -3.37 3.32
CA LEU A 385 18.61 -1.94 3.02
C LEU A 385 19.84 -1.40 3.75
N ALA A 386 20.73 -0.73 3.05
CA ALA A 386 21.78 0.10 3.63
C ALA A 386 21.52 1.55 3.26
N SER A 387 21.11 2.39 4.22
CA SER A 387 20.99 3.84 4.02
C SER A 387 22.28 4.50 4.48
N LEU A 388 23.05 5.00 3.51
CA LEU A 388 24.33 5.68 3.76
C LEU A 388 24.16 7.17 4.00
N GLN A 389 22.92 7.68 3.90
CA GLN A 389 22.56 9.04 4.29
C GLN A 389 22.38 9.09 5.81
N ASP A 390 22.72 10.23 6.43
CA ASP A 390 22.34 10.47 7.82
C ASP A 390 20.81 10.41 7.95
N MET A 391 20.31 9.66 8.92
CA MET A 391 18.87 9.44 9.12
C MET A 391 18.08 10.74 9.32
N ARG A 392 18.73 11.84 9.78
CA ARG A 392 18.11 13.17 9.89
C ARG A 392 17.78 13.77 8.52
N SER A 393 18.57 13.47 7.52
CA SER A 393 18.44 13.97 6.15
C SER A 393 17.98 12.93 5.14
N ALA A 394 17.84 11.65 5.55
CA ALA A 394 17.45 10.56 4.67
C ALA A 394 16.02 10.78 4.16
N LYS A 395 15.94 11.07 2.87
CA LYS A 395 14.66 11.18 2.15
C LYS A 395 14.24 9.81 1.66
N ASP A 396 12.94 9.56 1.70
CA ASP A 396 12.31 8.41 1.04
C ASP A 396 12.83 7.02 1.50
N VAL A 397 13.52 6.93 2.66
CA VAL A 397 14.00 5.64 3.20
C VAL A 397 12.86 4.65 3.41
N GLU A 398 11.68 5.13 3.73
CA GLU A 398 10.46 4.33 3.88
C GLU A 398 10.01 3.68 2.58
N GLN A 399 10.20 4.35 1.43
CA GLN A 399 9.86 3.76 0.13
C GLN A 399 10.81 2.62 -0.22
N LEU A 400 12.09 2.76 0.08
CA LEU A 400 13.09 1.70 -0.09
C LEU A 400 12.81 0.55 0.87
N LEU A 401 12.49 0.85 2.13
CA LEU A 401 12.09 -0.16 3.11
C LEU A 401 10.84 -0.91 2.64
N GLY A 402 9.83 -0.22 2.12
CA GLY A 402 8.62 -0.83 1.57
C GLY A 402 8.88 -1.86 0.48
N ARG A 403 9.99 -1.71 -0.26
CA ARG A 403 10.44 -2.70 -1.25
C ARG A 403 11.09 -3.91 -0.59
N VAL A 404 11.92 -3.66 0.42
CA VAL A 404 12.60 -4.71 1.18
C VAL A 404 11.61 -5.55 2.00
N LEU A 405 10.50 -4.96 2.43
CA LEU A 405 9.46 -5.69 3.18
C LEU A 405 8.71 -6.75 2.37
N ARG A 406 8.69 -6.70 1.05
CA ARG A 406 7.91 -7.65 0.24
C ARG A 406 8.39 -9.08 0.39
N MET A 407 7.46 -10.00 0.71
CA MET A 407 7.77 -11.42 0.86
C MET A 407 7.90 -12.11 -0.51
N PRO A 408 9.00 -12.82 -0.78
CA PRO A 408 9.12 -13.64 -1.98
C PRO A 408 7.97 -14.65 -2.11
N TYR A 409 7.39 -14.71 -3.31
CA TYR A 409 6.28 -15.63 -3.63
C TYR A 409 5.02 -15.46 -2.77
N ALA A 410 4.94 -14.36 -1.98
CA ALA A 410 3.87 -14.14 -0.98
C ALA A 410 3.65 -15.37 -0.09
N LYS A 411 4.74 -15.98 0.39
CA LYS A 411 4.72 -17.21 1.18
C LYS A 411 5.85 -17.22 2.21
N THR A 412 5.52 -17.55 3.46
CA THR A 412 6.49 -17.74 4.55
C THR A 412 7.53 -18.78 4.18
N ARG A 413 8.78 -18.50 4.51
CA ARG A 413 9.91 -19.37 4.26
C ARG A 413 10.18 -20.30 5.43
N PRO A 414 10.67 -21.55 5.18
CA PRO A 414 11.05 -22.47 6.26
C PRO A 414 12.17 -21.90 7.15
N ILE A 415 13.03 -21.08 6.57
CA ILE A 415 14.18 -20.49 7.24
C ILE A 415 13.80 -19.13 7.82
N THR A 416 13.90 -18.99 9.13
CA THR A 416 13.43 -17.82 9.89
C THR A 416 14.08 -16.52 9.44
N SER A 417 15.38 -16.51 9.08
CA SER A 417 16.09 -15.32 8.60
C SER A 417 15.48 -14.77 7.31
N LEU A 418 14.93 -15.62 6.46
CA LEU A 418 14.30 -15.23 5.19
C LEU A 418 12.87 -14.67 5.36
N ASN A 419 12.33 -14.65 6.57
CA ASN A 419 11.04 -14.01 6.88
C ASN A 419 11.22 -12.63 7.51
N LYS A 420 12.45 -12.14 7.62
CA LYS A 420 12.80 -10.83 8.19
C LYS A 420 13.32 -9.90 7.10
N ALA A 421 13.14 -8.60 7.31
CA ALA A 421 13.83 -7.56 6.56
C ALA A 421 14.98 -7.01 7.42
N TYR A 422 16.01 -6.47 6.78
CA TYR A 422 17.18 -5.95 7.47
C TYR A 422 17.46 -4.53 7.01
N ALA A 423 17.66 -3.62 7.96
CA ALA A 423 17.96 -2.23 7.68
C ALA A 423 19.21 -1.81 8.44
N HIS A 424 20.23 -1.42 7.70
CA HIS A 424 21.47 -0.84 8.20
C HIS A 424 21.44 0.67 7.91
N VAL A 425 21.66 1.49 8.92
CA VAL A 425 21.53 2.95 8.80
C VAL A 425 22.69 3.66 9.49
N VAL A 426 23.13 4.78 8.92
CA VAL A 426 24.09 5.68 9.53
C VAL A 426 23.33 6.55 10.54
N ALA A 427 23.55 6.32 11.82
CA ALA A 427 22.89 7.02 12.91
C ALA A 427 23.71 6.99 14.20
N GLU A 428 23.55 8.00 15.04
CA GLU A 428 24.25 8.13 16.33
C GLU A 428 23.76 7.13 17.39
N SER A 429 22.51 6.67 17.28
CA SER A 429 21.94 5.70 18.22
C SER A 429 20.77 4.90 17.62
N VAL A 430 20.62 3.65 18.06
CA VAL A 430 19.49 2.76 17.74
C VAL A 430 18.14 3.39 18.06
N ALA A 431 18.03 4.02 19.23
CA ALA A 431 16.77 4.62 19.68
C ALA A 431 16.31 5.73 18.73
N PHE A 432 17.24 6.57 18.27
CA PHE A 432 16.95 7.62 17.29
C PHE A 432 16.54 7.04 15.93
N ALA A 433 17.35 6.11 15.39
CA ALA A 433 17.07 5.46 14.12
C ALA A 433 15.73 4.71 14.13
N ALA A 434 15.45 3.97 15.21
CA ALA A 434 14.20 3.26 15.38
C ALA A 434 12.99 4.20 15.45
N SER A 435 13.10 5.33 16.21
CA SER A 435 12.01 6.31 16.28
C SER A 435 11.72 6.91 14.91
N MET A 436 12.75 7.36 14.19
CA MET A 436 12.60 7.96 12.86
C MET A 436 11.99 6.98 11.87
N LEU A 437 12.41 5.71 11.89
CA LEU A 437 11.88 4.69 11.00
C LEU A 437 10.43 4.34 11.33
N LYS A 438 10.06 4.27 12.61
CA LYS A 438 8.68 4.06 13.07
C LYS A 438 7.75 5.19 12.60
N ASP A 439 8.17 6.44 12.78
CA ASP A 439 7.39 7.59 12.35
C ASP A 439 7.13 7.53 10.83
N LYS A 440 8.16 7.24 10.04
CA LYS A 440 8.02 7.07 8.58
C LYS A 440 7.14 5.88 8.19
N MET A 441 7.17 4.77 8.92
CA MET A 441 6.28 3.62 8.70
C MET A 441 4.81 4.00 8.95
N VAL A 442 4.55 4.81 9.96
CA VAL A 442 3.18 5.30 10.25
C VAL A 442 2.74 6.33 9.20
N GLU A 443 3.57 7.32 8.92
CA GLU A 443 3.23 8.45 8.04
C GLU A 443 3.05 8.03 6.57
N ASN A 444 3.95 7.17 6.07
CA ASN A 444 4.08 6.93 4.62
C ASN A 444 3.76 5.49 4.19
N MET A 445 3.81 4.51 5.09
CA MET A 445 3.62 3.10 4.74
C MET A 445 2.27 2.54 5.18
N GLY A 446 1.51 3.29 5.99
CA GLY A 446 0.19 2.90 6.47
C GLY A 446 0.19 1.93 7.65
N PHE A 447 1.29 1.86 8.40
CA PHE A 447 1.33 1.13 9.67
C PHE A 447 0.62 1.94 10.76
N ASN A 448 -0.04 1.26 11.70
CA ASN A 448 -0.46 1.90 12.93
C ASN A 448 0.77 2.09 13.84
N LYS A 449 0.72 3.06 14.76
CA LYS A 449 1.83 3.34 15.67
C LYS A 449 2.26 2.08 16.44
N TRP A 450 1.31 1.34 16.97
CA TRP A 450 1.56 0.06 17.65
C TRP A 450 2.20 -1.00 16.73
N GLU A 451 1.74 -1.11 15.48
CA GLU A 451 2.33 -2.04 14.50
C GLU A 451 3.76 -1.66 14.15
N ALA A 452 4.05 -0.37 14.01
CA ALA A 452 5.40 0.12 13.75
C ALA A 452 6.35 -0.19 14.94
N ASP A 453 5.85 -0.07 16.18
CA ASP A 453 6.61 -0.43 17.39
C ASP A 453 7.00 -1.92 17.42
N LEU A 454 6.12 -2.80 16.99
CA LEU A 454 6.39 -4.25 16.92
C LEU A 454 7.16 -4.67 15.66
N ALA A 455 7.12 -3.85 14.61
CA ALA A 455 7.75 -4.16 13.33
C ALA A 455 9.26 -3.97 13.36
N ILE A 456 9.79 -3.12 14.22
CA ILE A 456 11.23 -2.82 14.28
C ILE A 456 11.85 -3.54 15.48
N GLN A 457 12.82 -4.37 15.19
CA GLN A 457 13.64 -5.08 16.19
C GLN A 457 15.07 -4.53 16.11
N PRO A 458 15.56 -3.80 17.14
CA PRO A 458 16.96 -3.41 17.20
C PRO A 458 17.88 -4.63 17.21
N ASP A 459 18.96 -4.57 16.44
CA ASP A 459 20.04 -5.54 16.54
C ASP A 459 20.95 -5.13 17.71
N LEU A 460 20.91 -5.90 18.78
CA LEU A 460 21.69 -5.62 19.99
C LEU A 460 23.16 -6.07 19.88
N GLY A 461 23.65 -6.36 18.67
CA GLY A 461 25.05 -6.73 18.44
C GLY A 461 25.47 -8.10 19.04
N LEU A 462 24.52 -8.93 19.44
CA LEU A 462 24.78 -10.25 20.03
C LEU A 462 25.00 -11.35 18.97
N SER A 463 25.28 -10.97 17.73
CA SER A 463 25.50 -11.90 16.60
C SER A 463 26.89 -12.54 16.57
N GLY A 464 27.64 -12.51 17.66
CA GLY A 464 28.84 -13.32 17.88
C GLY A 464 28.46 -14.70 18.39
N GLY A 465 28.15 -15.59 17.49
CA GLY A 465 28.25 -17.07 17.60
C GLY A 465 28.03 -17.76 18.95
N VAL A 466 26.96 -17.49 19.68
CA VAL A 466 26.39 -18.41 20.66
C VAL A 466 24.89 -18.37 20.49
N ALA A 467 24.30 -19.51 20.17
CA ALA A 467 22.84 -19.65 20.17
C ALA A 467 22.30 -19.36 21.57
N THR A 468 22.00 -18.12 21.88
CA THR A 468 21.13 -17.80 23.01
C THR A 468 19.74 -18.32 22.65
N PRO A 469 19.11 -19.08 23.58
CA PRO A 469 17.76 -19.55 23.34
C PRO A 469 16.90 -18.32 23.04
N SER A 470 16.23 -18.33 21.89
CA SER A 470 15.28 -17.29 21.51
C SER A 470 14.35 -17.07 22.70
N GLN A 471 14.48 -15.92 23.37
CA GLN A 471 13.40 -15.47 24.23
C GLN A 471 12.19 -15.38 23.31
N LYS A 472 11.31 -16.36 23.45
CA LYS A 472 10.01 -16.35 22.82
C LYS A 472 9.37 -15.03 23.24
N ILE A 473 9.27 -14.08 22.33
CA ILE A 473 8.41 -12.91 22.51
C ILE A 473 7.03 -13.48 22.67
N THR A 474 6.59 -13.55 23.89
CA THR A 474 5.29 -14.08 24.22
C THR A 474 4.30 -12.96 23.93
N PRO A 475 3.28 -13.15 23.09
CA PRO A 475 2.26 -12.12 22.90
C PRO A 475 1.63 -11.82 24.25
N GLU A 476 1.77 -10.58 24.69
CA GLU A 476 1.09 -10.04 25.86
C GLU A 476 -0.37 -9.77 25.49
N VAL A 477 -1.28 -10.08 26.39
CA VAL A 477 -2.70 -9.71 26.22
C VAL A 477 -2.91 -8.34 26.86
N SER A 478 -3.33 -7.35 26.09
CA SER A 478 -3.63 -6.02 26.60
C SER A 478 -5.15 -5.77 26.68
N LEU A 479 -5.60 -5.27 27.81
CA LEU A 479 -7.00 -4.91 28.07
C LEU A 479 -7.11 -3.44 28.41
N ASN A 480 -7.99 -2.71 27.72
CA ASN A 480 -8.28 -1.32 28.05
C ASN A 480 -9.41 -1.25 29.09
N LEU A 481 -9.10 -0.72 30.25
CA LEU A 481 -10.04 -0.51 31.35
C LEU A 481 -10.50 0.95 31.35
N GLN A 482 -11.81 1.19 31.56
CA GLN A 482 -12.36 2.55 31.67
C GLN A 482 -12.08 3.23 33.03
N HIS A 483 -11.42 2.53 33.93
CA HIS A 483 -11.00 3.06 35.23
C HIS A 483 -9.64 2.48 35.61
N MET A 484 -8.96 3.14 36.53
CA MET A 484 -7.72 2.63 37.12
C MET A 484 -8.06 1.55 38.14
N PRO A 485 -7.62 0.30 37.99
CA PRO A 485 -7.89 -0.74 38.97
C PRO A 485 -7.09 -0.48 40.26
N ASP A 486 -7.66 -0.90 41.40
CA ASP A 486 -6.97 -0.85 42.68
C ASP A 486 -5.87 -1.92 42.73
N THR A 487 -4.62 -1.49 42.67
CA THR A 487 -3.46 -2.37 42.66
C THR A 487 -3.27 -3.17 43.94
N GLN A 488 -3.87 -2.73 45.06
CA GLN A 488 -3.80 -3.45 46.33
C GLN A 488 -4.66 -4.73 46.35
N LEU A 489 -5.59 -4.86 45.42
CA LEU A 489 -6.44 -6.04 45.27
C LEU A 489 -5.78 -7.20 44.53
N PHE A 490 -4.61 -6.97 43.93
CA PHE A 490 -3.85 -8.01 43.24
C PHE A 490 -2.92 -8.76 44.21
N ALA A 491 -3.01 -10.08 44.24
CA ALA A 491 -2.05 -10.91 44.97
C ALA A 491 -0.64 -10.72 44.36
N LYS A 492 0.40 -11.00 45.13
CA LYS A 492 1.81 -10.79 44.72
C LYS A 492 2.15 -11.53 43.42
N GLU A 493 1.71 -12.79 43.31
CA GLU A 493 1.90 -13.63 42.11
C GLU A 493 1.19 -13.05 40.89
N VAL A 494 0.05 -12.40 41.09
CA VAL A 494 -0.69 -11.72 40.04
C VAL A 494 0.01 -10.42 39.61
N SER A 495 0.56 -9.69 40.59
CA SER A 495 1.28 -8.42 40.31
C SER A 495 2.51 -8.63 39.42
N ASP A 496 3.16 -9.79 39.50
CA ASP A 496 4.32 -10.13 38.64
C ASP A 496 3.90 -10.52 37.21
N ALA A 497 2.64 -10.92 37.02
CA ALA A 497 2.08 -11.31 35.73
C ALA A 497 1.43 -10.17 34.96
N ILE A 498 1.27 -8.99 35.57
CA ILE A 498 0.54 -7.84 34.98
C ILE A 498 1.36 -6.56 35.01
N ARG A 499 1.08 -5.68 34.04
CA ARG A 499 1.50 -4.27 34.05
C ARG A 499 0.28 -3.38 33.83
N ILE A 500 0.17 -2.33 34.63
CA ILE A 500 -0.93 -1.39 34.54
C ILE A 500 -0.36 -0.03 34.12
N LEU A 501 -0.81 0.46 32.98
CA LEU A 501 -0.41 1.75 32.41
C LEU A 501 -1.61 2.72 32.48
N PRO A 502 -1.48 3.89 33.12
CA PRO A 502 -2.54 4.89 33.11
C PRO A 502 -2.76 5.44 31.69
N THR A 503 -4.02 5.66 31.32
CA THR A 503 -4.41 6.28 30.06
C THR A 503 -5.31 7.48 30.34
N THR A 504 -5.55 8.32 29.34
CA THR A 504 -6.43 9.49 29.45
C THR A 504 -7.91 9.14 29.74
N GLN A 505 -8.30 7.87 29.55
CA GLN A 505 -9.68 7.39 29.74
C GLN A 505 -9.78 6.21 30.73
N GLY A 506 -8.74 5.95 31.53
CA GLY A 506 -8.71 4.84 32.47
C GLY A 506 -7.33 4.21 32.59
N ALA A 507 -7.20 2.91 32.36
CA ALA A 507 -5.93 2.19 32.40
C ALA A 507 -5.84 1.14 31.30
N MET A 508 -4.62 0.83 30.86
CA MET A 508 -4.31 -0.32 30.04
C MET A 508 -3.67 -1.38 30.93
N LEU A 509 -4.28 -2.55 31.01
CA LEU A 509 -3.75 -3.72 31.70
C LEU A 509 -3.06 -4.63 30.67
N ILE A 510 -1.81 -4.97 30.91
CA ILE A 510 -1.01 -5.88 30.08
C ILE A 510 -0.77 -7.15 30.90
N ILE A 511 -1.17 -8.30 30.38
CA ILE A 511 -1.03 -9.60 31.03
C ILE A 511 0.06 -10.39 30.29
N SER A 512 1.07 -10.86 31.02
CA SER A 512 2.20 -11.63 30.48
C SER A 512 1.72 -13.01 29.98
N LYS A 513 2.27 -13.48 28.86
CA LYS A 513 1.97 -14.80 28.34
C LYS A 513 2.53 -15.90 29.24
N GLY A 514 1.77 -16.97 29.39
CA GLY A 514 2.09 -18.09 30.27
C GLY A 514 1.44 -17.97 31.64
N THR A 515 0.67 -16.90 31.87
CA THR A 515 -0.22 -16.80 33.02
C THR A 515 -1.19 -18.00 32.99
N ASP A 516 -1.18 -18.80 34.05
CA ASP A 516 -2.07 -19.94 34.18
C ASP A 516 -3.53 -19.52 34.40
N SER A 517 -4.44 -20.48 34.25
CA SER A 517 -5.89 -20.24 34.37
C SER A 517 -6.32 -19.68 35.72
N ASP A 518 -5.61 -20.09 36.80
CA ASP A 518 -5.98 -19.66 38.16
C ASP A 518 -5.53 -18.23 38.42
N THR A 519 -4.34 -17.86 37.97
CA THR A 519 -3.81 -16.50 38.01
C THR A 519 -4.67 -15.56 37.14
N PHE A 520 -5.12 -16.02 35.97
CA PHE A 520 -6.01 -15.24 35.11
C PHE A 520 -7.37 -14.97 35.79
N THR A 521 -7.95 -15.99 36.45
CA THR A 521 -9.20 -15.83 37.21
C THR A 521 -9.05 -14.86 38.39
N GLN A 522 -7.90 -14.83 39.05
CA GLN A 522 -7.60 -13.86 40.10
C GLN A 522 -7.48 -12.43 39.57
N ILE A 523 -6.89 -12.24 38.38
CA ILE A 523 -6.83 -10.94 37.68
C ILE A 523 -8.24 -10.44 37.40
N GLU A 524 -9.12 -11.28 36.86
CA GLU A 524 -10.51 -10.94 36.58
C GLU A 524 -11.27 -10.51 37.84
N LEU A 525 -11.16 -11.27 38.91
CA LEU A 525 -11.79 -10.97 40.17
C LEU A 525 -11.32 -9.65 40.80
N ALA A 526 -10.03 -9.36 40.70
CA ALA A 526 -9.46 -8.10 41.20
C ALA A 526 -9.96 -6.88 40.39
N ILE A 527 -10.05 -7.00 39.06
CA ILE A 527 -10.58 -5.95 38.19
C ILE A 527 -12.04 -5.67 38.50
N VAL A 528 -12.86 -6.71 38.64
CA VAL A 528 -14.29 -6.57 38.98
C VAL A 528 -14.49 -5.93 40.37
N LYS A 529 -13.69 -6.31 41.36
CA LYS A 529 -13.73 -5.72 42.71
C LYS A 529 -13.27 -4.27 42.74
N SER A 530 -12.41 -3.85 41.85
CA SER A 530 -11.90 -2.47 41.75
C SER A 530 -12.84 -1.54 40.98
N ALA A 531 -13.91 -2.06 40.37
CA ALA A 531 -14.83 -1.25 39.59
C ALA A 531 -15.73 -0.42 40.51
N PRO A 532 -15.95 0.90 40.26
CA PRO A 532 -16.84 1.76 41.04
C PRO A 532 -18.28 1.25 41.02
N GLU A 533 -18.98 1.25 42.20
CA GLU A 533 -20.35 0.73 42.35
C GLU A 533 -21.38 1.35 41.41
N ASN A 534 -21.19 2.60 41.01
CA ASN A 534 -22.06 3.29 40.06
C ASN A 534 -21.93 2.76 38.62
N MET A 535 -20.81 2.16 38.26
CA MET A 535 -20.62 1.51 36.97
C MET A 535 -21.20 0.10 36.93
N LEU A 536 -21.14 -0.63 38.02
CA LEU A 536 -21.76 -1.96 38.16
C LEU A 536 -23.28 -1.95 38.00
N LYS A 537 -23.95 -0.85 38.39
CA LYS A 537 -25.41 -0.70 38.28
C LYS A 537 -25.90 -0.24 36.90
N LYS A 538 -25.12 0.50 36.13
CA LYS A 538 -25.58 1.16 34.90
C LYS A 538 -25.19 0.45 33.60
N HIS A 539 -24.15 -0.36 33.57
CA HIS A 539 -23.62 -0.94 32.35
C HIS A 539 -23.07 -2.36 32.52
N LYS A 540 -23.90 -3.33 32.85
CA LYS A 540 -23.53 -4.77 32.80
C LYS A 540 -22.99 -5.26 31.44
N LYS A 541 -23.06 -4.43 30.39
CA LYS A 541 -22.64 -4.79 29.02
C LYS A 541 -21.50 -3.96 28.39
N ARG A 542 -20.88 -3.01 29.12
CA ARG A 542 -19.93 -2.06 28.51
C ARG A 542 -18.59 -1.82 29.23
N LEU A 543 -18.29 -2.57 30.28
CA LEU A 543 -17.09 -2.35 31.11
C LEU A 543 -15.79 -2.86 30.46
N MET A 544 -15.88 -3.77 29.51
CA MET A 544 -14.76 -4.20 28.68
C MET A 544 -15.19 -4.19 27.22
N MET A 545 -14.62 -3.33 26.40
CA MET A 545 -14.63 -3.52 24.95
C MET A 545 -13.38 -4.32 24.57
N PRO A 546 -13.48 -5.60 24.20
CA PRO A 546 -12.39 -6.32 23.59
C PRO A 546 -12.29 -5.85 22.14
N VAL A 547 -11.45 -4.87 21.88
CA VAL A 547 -11.02 -4.62 20.52
C VAL A 547 -10.12 -5.80 20.13
N GLN A 548 -10.66 -6.75 19.36
CA GLN A 548 -9.96 -7.86 18.70
C GLN A 548 -9.55 -9.10 19.52
N LEU A 549 -10.12 -9.38 20.69
CA LEU A 549 -9.79 -10.62 21.40
C LEU A 549 -10.33 -11.90 20.74
N GLY A 550 -11.43 -11.81 19.99
CA GLY A 550 -12.16 -12.98 19.44
C GLY A 550 -11.36 -13.83 18.43
N ARG A 551 -10.34 -13.27 17.76
CA ARG A 551 -9.55 -14.02 16.76
C ARG A 551 -8.19 -14.50 17.27
N HIS A 552 -7.60 -13.86 18.29
CA HIS A 552 -6.29 -14.27 18.82
C HIS A 552 -6.39 -15.37 19.89
N LEU A 553 -7.48 -15.45 20.63
CA LEU A 553 -7.70 -16.48 21.66
C LEU A 553 -8.10 -17.85 21.11
N ALA A 554 -8.60 -17.93 19.88
CA ALA A 554 -8.84 -19.21 19.19
C ALA A 554 -7.54 -20.01 18.92
N HIS A 555 -6.38 -19.34 18.88
CA HIS A 555 -5.07 -19.98 18.74
C HIS A 555 -4.35 -20.27 20.09
N LEU A 556 -4.83 -19.66 21.17
CA LEU A 556 -4.41 -20.01 22.54
C LEU A 556 -5.50 -20.93 23.08
N LYS A 557 -5.25 -22.19 23.30
CA LYS A 557 -6.11 -23.18 23.98
C LYS A 557 -6.49 -22.75 25.43
N LEU A 558 -6.82 -21.49 25.64
CA LEU A 558 -7.50 -20.97 26.82
C LEU A 558 -8.99 -21.13 26.55
N GLY A 559 -9.61 -22.02 27.30
CA GLY A 559 -10.97 -22.48 27.04
C GLY A 559 -11.96 -21.32 26.87
N MET A 560 -12.72 -21.31 25.76
CA MET A 560 -13.79 -20.35 25.44
C MET A 560 -14.84 -20.18 26.56
N GLN A 561 -14.84 -21.06 27.56
CA GLN A 561 -15.74 -21.00 28.71
C GLN A 561 -15.48 -19.79 29.63
N HIS A 562 -14.22 -19.36 29.80
CA HIS A 562 -13.92 -18.19 30.66
C HIS A 562 -14.25 -16.85 29.99
N LEU A 563 -14.10 -16.76 28.68
CA LEU A 563 -14.55 -15.56 27.93
C LEU A 563 -16.07 -15.35 27.94
N HIS A 564 -16.82 -16.46 27.96
CA HIS A 564 -18.28 -16.39 28.12
C HIS A 564 -18.69 -15.91 29.53
N GLN A 565 -17.89 -16.20 30.56
CA GLN A 565 -18.17 -15.69 31.91
C GLN A 565 -17.87 -14.18 32.00
N LEU A 566 -16.81 -13.67 31.39
CA LEU A 566 -16.59 -12.22 31.26
C LEU A 566 -17.72 -11.51 30.49
N HIS A 567 -18.27 -12.14 29.47
CA HIS A 567 -19.40 -11.60 28.71
C HIS A 567 -20.71 -11.60 29.51
N ASN A 568 -20.87 -12.50 30.49
CA ASN A 568 -22.04 -12.63 31.33
C ASN A 568 -21.97 -11.82 32.65
N PHE A 569 -20.75 -11.39 33.06
CA PHE A 569 -20.53 -10.57 34.27
C PHE A 569 -20.32 -9.07 33.98
N VAL A 570 -20.28 -8.68 32.73
CA VAL A 570 -20.16 -7.29 32.25
C VAL A 570 -21.44 -6.91 31.44
#